data_e8ce4962641e73c6e1be97210b32a2ac
#
_entry.id   e8ce4962641e73c6e1be97210b32a2ac
#
_cell.length_a   1.000
_cell.length_b   1.000
_cell.length_c   1.000
_cell.angle_alpha   90.00
_cell.angle_beta   90.00
_cell.angle_gamma   90.00
#
_symmetry.space_group_name_H-M   'P 1'
#
loop_
_entity.id
_entity.type
_entity.pdbx_description
1 polymer ?
#
loop_
_entity_poly.entity_id
_entity_poly.type
_entity_poly.pdbx_seq_one_letter_code
_entity_poly.pdbx_strand_id
1 'polypeptide(L)'
;MIVMIFANSATLAQPEVIRCLPPEVPITDLPEAVLAEYRTEIAAEFEAYFAAVSSHIACLDTERNRALSEAHSATEAYSAFLNIPPAQKDLP
;
A
#
# COMPACT_ATOMS: atom_id res chain seq x y z
N MET A 1 -24.26 -26.42 -4.84
CA MET A 1 -24.09 -26.07 -3.49
C MET A 1 -22.68 -25.67 -3.14
N ILE A 2 -21.75 -26.32 -3.64
CA ILE A 2 -20.39 -26.00 -3.35
C ILE A 2 -19.98 -24.69 -3.97
N VAL A 3 -20.74 -24.27 -4.91
CA VAL A 3 -20.41 -23.09 -5.70
C VAL A 3 -20.21 -21.87 -4.84
N MET A 4 -20.99 -21.76 -3.80
CA MET A 4 -20.88 -20.58 -2.98
C MET A 4 -19.50 -20.41 -2.37
N ILE A 5 -18.91 -21.50 -2.02
CA ILE A 5 -17.62 -21.47 -1.40
C ILE A 5 -16.59 -20.89 -2.36
N PHE A 6 -16.74 -21.21 -3.61
CA PHE A 6 -15.82 -20.68 -4.60
C PHE A 6 -15.89 -19.18 -4.70
N ALA A 7 -17.08 -18.65 -4.65
CA ALA A 7 -17.25 -17.21 -4.73
C ALA A 7 -16.51 -16.56 -3.57
N ASN A 8 -16.59 -17.14 -2.41
CA ASN A 8 -15.89 -16.59 -1.27
C ASN A 8 -14.40 -16.62 -1.48
N SER A 9 -13.90 -17.69 -2.04
CA SER A 9 -12.48 -17.80 -2.30
C SER A 9 -12.00 -16.70 -3.22
N ALA A 10 -12.77 -16.43 -4.24
CA ALA A 10 -12.40 -15.38 -5.16
C ALA A 10 -12.29 -14.04 -4.45
N THR A 11 -13.23 -13.77 -3.57
CA THR A 11 -13.19 -12.54 -2.82
C THR A 11 -11.96 -12.45 -1.95
N LEU A 12 -11.63 -13.55 -1.30
CA LEU A 12 -10.49 -13.56 -0.41
C LEU A 12 -9.18 -13.42 -1.14
N ALA A 13 -9.18 -13.78 -2.40
CA ALA A 13 -7.95 -13.74 -3.17
C ALA A 13 -7.59 -12.34 -3.62
N GLN A 14 -8.46 -11.39 -3.43
CA GLN A 14 -8.17 -10.05 -3.86
C GLN A 14 -7.07 -9.45 -3.01
N PRO A 15 -6.08 -8.85 -3.65
CA PRO A 15 -5.00 -8.23 -2.90
C PRO A 15 -5.52 -7.03 -2.16
N GLU A 16 -4.87 -6.74 -1.08
CA GLU A 16 -5.18 -5.55 -0.32
C GLU A 16 -4.76 -4.32 -1.06
N VAL A 17 -5.62 -3.33 -1.02
CA VAL A 17 -5.33 -2.06 -1.64
C VAL A 17 -4.49 -1.24 -0.67
N ILE A 18 -3.44 -0.66 -1.18
CA ILE A 18 -2.64 0.23 -0.39
C ILE A 18 -3.46 1.47 -0.09
N ARG A 19 -3.58 1.79 1.19
CA ARG A 19 -4.43 2.89 1.60
C ARG A 19 -3.67 4.14 1.91
N CYS A 20 -2.40 4.19 1.55
CA CYS A 20 -1.58 5.35 1.81
C CYS A 20 -1.70 6.29 0.63
N LEU A 21 -2.75 7.08 0.63
CA LEU A 21 -2.99 8.03 -0.43
C LEU A 21 -2.18 9.29 -0.18
N PRO A 22 -1.45 9.77 -1.19
CA PRO A 22 -0.67 10.98 -1.00
C PRO A 22 -1.58 12.20 -0.89
N PRO A 23 -1.23 13.13 -0.02
CA PRO A 23 -1.98 14.38 0.04
C PRO A 23 -1.65 15.25 -1.17
N GLU A 24 -2.58 16.13 -1.50
CA GLU A 24 -2.40 17.01 -2.64
C GLU A 24 -1.62 18.24 -2.22
N VAL A 25 -0.64 18.58 -3.05
CA VAL A 25 0.14 19.79 -2.83
C VAL A 25 -0.72 20.99 -3.13
N PRO A 26 -0.77 21.98 -2.22
CA PRO A 26 -1.55 23.18 -2.51
C PRO A 26 -1.07 23.90 -3.76
N ILE A 27 -1.99 24.54 -4.44
CA ILE A 27 -1.72 25.21 -5.70
C ILE A 27 -1.16 26.59 -5.41
N THR A 28 -0.02 26.90 -6.01
CA THR A 28 0.55 28.24 -5.92
C THR A 28 0.85 28.82 -7.29
N ASP A 29 0.36 28.16 -8.33
CA ASP A 29 0.53 28.65 -9.69
C ASP A 29 -0.53 29.69 -9.99
N LEU A 30 -0.44 30.83 -9.29
CA LEU A 30 -1.39 31.90 -9.38
C LEU A 30 -0.63 33.22 -9.40
N PRO A 31 -1.27 34.32 -9.90
CA PRO A 31 -0.61 35.60 -9.87
C PRO A 31 -0.25 36.01 -8.45
N GLU A 32 0.85 36.72 -8.35
CA GLU A 32 1.38 37.10 -7.05
C GLU A 32 0.38 37.88 -6.24
N ALA A 33 -0.40 38.74 -6.89
CA ALA A 33 -1.39 39.54 -6.19
C ALA A 33 -2.47 38.66 -5.54
N VAL A 34 -2.83 37.56 -6.23
CA VAL A 34 -3.82 36.64 -5.70
C VAL A 34 -3.23 35.90 -4.52
N LEU A 35 -1.99 35.46 -4.66
CA LEU A 35 -1.33 34.76 -3.56
C LEU A 35 -1.24 35.65 -2.33
N ALA A 36 -0.93 36.91 -2.54
CA ALA A 36 -0.83 37.85 -1.43
C ALA A 36 -2.18 38.07 -0.75
N GLU A 37 -3.24 38.11 -1.55
CA GLU A 37 -4.57 38.35 -1.01
C GLU A 37 -5.01 37.15 -0.14
N TYR A 38 -4.72 35.97 -0.56
CA TYR A 38 -5.17 34.75 0.15
C TYR A 38 -4.03 34.11 0.94
N ARG A 39 -3.07 34.91 1.34
CA ARG A 39 -1.87 34.42 2.01
C ARG A 39 -2.19 33.55 3.22
N THR A 40 -3.11 34.00 4.06
CA THR A 40 -3.43 33.26 5.29
C THR A 40 -4.05 31.92 4.98
N GLU A 41 -4.98 31.91 4.03
CA GLU A 41 -5.65 30.67 3.66
C GLU A 41 -4.68 29.69 3.02
N ILE A 42 -3.83 30.17 2.15
CA ILE A 42 -2.86 29.31 1.48
C ILE A 42 -1.84 28.77 2.48
N ALA A 43 -1.41 29.61 3.41
CA ALA A 43 -0.49 29.15 4.44
C ALA A 43 -1.12 28.05 5.27
N ALA A 44 -2.39 28.18 5.60
CA ALA A 44 -3.09 27.14 6.36
C ALA A 44 -3.17 25.84 5.57
N GLU A 45 -3.37 25.94 4.25
CA GLU A 45 -3.40 24.76 3.43
C GLU A 45 -2.06 24.04 3.42
N PHE A 46 -0.96 24.80 3.38
CA PHE A 46 0.34 24.18 3.43
C PHE A 46 0.61 23.52 4.77
N GLU A 47 0.18 24.13 5.85
CA GLU A 47 0.36 23.52 7.15
C GLU A 47 -0.42 22.22 7.26
N ALA A 48 -1.63 22.20 6.74
CA ALA A 48 -2.42 20.99 6.71
C ALA A 48 -1.77 19.94 5.82
N TYR A 49 -1.21 20.37 4.70
CA TYR A 49 -0.51 19.46 3.80
C TYR A 49 0.68 18.81 4.49
N PHE A 50 1.48 19.60 5.20
CA PHE A 50 2.65 19.01 5.86
C PHE A 50 2.25 18.03 6.95
N ALA A 51 1.18 18.31 7.66
CA ALA A 51 0.68 17.35 8.64
C ALA A 51 0.21 16.07 7.95
N ALA A 52 -0.45 16.21 6.81
CA ALA A 52 -0.92 15.05 6.07
C ALA A 52 0.25 14.26 5.50
N VAL A 53 1.33 14.93 5.11
CA VAL A 53 2.52 14.23 4.61
C VAL A 53 3.10 13.35 5.70
N SER A 54 3.15 13.84 6.94
CA SER A 54 3.66 13.03 8.04
C SER A 54 2.85 11.75 8.21
N SER A 55 1.54 11.87 8.16
CA SER A 55 0.68 10.70 8.28
C SER A 55 0.87 9.76 7.09
N HIS A 56 1.04 10.34 5.91
CA HIS A 56 1.25 9.54 4.72
C HIS A 56 2.54 8.73 4.83
N ILE A 57 3.61 9.36 5.30
CA ILE A 57 4.89 8.68 5.46
C ILE A 57 4.78 7.58 6.49
N ALA A 58 4.08 7.83 7.60
CA ALA A 58 3.89 6.79 8.60
C ALA A 58 3.12 5.61 8.04
N CYS A 59 2.14 5.88 7.19
CA CYS A 59 1.39 4.83 6.52
C CYS A 59 2.29 4.01 5.60
N LEU A 60 3.14 4.69 4.84
CA LEU A 60 4.07 4.00 3.95
C LEU A 60 5.05 3.13 4.72
N ASP A 61 5.50 3.61 5.88
CA ASP A 61 6.39 2.81 6.71
C ASP A 61 5.71 1.54 7.19
N THR A 62 4.45 1.63 7.59
CA THR A 62 3.70 0.46 8.00
C THR A 62 3.56 -0.52 6.84
N GLU A 63 3.26 -0.01 5.65
CA GLU A 63 3.13 -0.87 4.48
C GLU A 63 4.46 -1.51 4.11
N ARG A 64 5.54 -0.78 4.24
CA ARG A 64 6.85 -1.34 3.97
C ARG A 64 7.15 -2.49 4.94
N ASN A 65 6.86 -2.29 6.20
CA ASN A 65 7.13 -3.33 7.18
C ASN A 65 6.26 -4.56 6.94
N ARG A 66 5.02 -4.34 6.54
CA ARG A 66 4.14 -5.45 6.22
C ARG A 66 4.67 -6.24 5.02
N ALA A 67 5.12 -5.53 3.99
CA ALA A 67 5.64 -6.20 2.80
C ALA A 67 6.90 -6.99 3.12
N LEU A 68 7.77 -6.42 3.95
CA LEU A 68 8.99 -7.13 4.33
C LEU A 68 8.66 -8.39 5.13
N SER A 69 7.69 -8.31 6.01
CA SER A 69 7.28 -9.46 6.79
C SER A 69 6.71 -10.55 5.90
N GLU A 70 5.90 -10.16 4.93
CA GLU A 70 5.35 -11.12 3.98
C GLU A 70 6.44 -11.78 3.15
N ALA A 71 7.39 -10.98 2.70
CA ALA A 71 8.48 -11.52 1.89
C ALA A 71 9.32 -12.50 2.70
N HIS A 72 9.52 -12.18 3.97
CA HIS A 72 10.27 -13.08 4.84
C HIS A 72 9.54 -14.42 5.00
N SER A 73 8.24 -14.35 5.25
CA SER A 73 7.46 -15.58 5.36
C SER A 73 7.46 -16.37 4.06
N ALA A 74 7.38 -15.67 2.94
CA ALA A 74 7.41 -16.34 1.65
C ALA A 74 8.75 -17.03 1.42
N THR A 75 9.83 -16.40 1.87
CA THR A 75 11.16 -16.99 1.73
C THR A 75 11.24 -18.27 2.55
N GLU A 76 10.70 -18.26 3.75
CA GLU A 76 10.70 -19.45 4.57
C GLU A 76 9.86 -20.56 3.95
N ALA A 77 8.71 -20.17 3.41
CA ALA A 77 7.85 -21.16 2.77
C ALA A 77 8.52 -21.76 1.54
N TYR A 78 9.21 -20.92 0.78
CA TYR A 78 9.91 -21.40 -0.39
C TYR A 78 11.03 -22.37 -0.01
N SER A 79 11.76 -22.04 1.04
CA SER A 79 12.83 -22.92 1.51
C SER A 79 12.27 -24.28 1.93
N ALA A 80 11.16 -24.25 2.65
CA ALA A 80 10.53 -25.50 3.06
C ALA A 80 10.05 -26.29 1.85
N PHE A 81 9.51 -25.59 0.87
CA PHE A 81 9.06 -26.25 -0.35
C PHE A 81 10.21 -26.93 -1.07
N LEU A 82 11.36 -26.28 -1.14
CA LEU A 82 12.51 -26.86 -1.82
C LEU A 82 13.04 -28.09 -1.11
N ASN A 83 12.75 -28.25 0.16
CA ASN A 83 13.17 -29.40 0.90
C ASN A 83 12.25 -30.60 0.72
N ILE A 84 11.15 -30.45 0.04
CA ILE A 84 10.26 -31.55 -0.25
C ILE A 84 10.84 -32.32 -1.42
N PRO A 85 11.01 -33.63 -1.29
CA PRO A 85 11.58 -34.41 -2.40
C PRO A 85 10.65 -34.37 -3.60
N PRO A 86 11.21 -34.37 -4.79
CA PRO A 86 10.37 -34.44 -6.00
C PRO A 86 9.55 -35.70 -6.03
N ALA A 87 8.36 -35.61 -6.59
CA ALA A 87 7.53 -36.76 -6.77
C ALA A 87 8.17 -37.69 -7.81
N GLN A 88 8.02 -38.99 -7.62
CA GLN A 88 8.49 -39.92 -8.58
C GLN A 88 7.41 -40.15 -9.61
N LYS A 89 7.63 -39.66 -10.78
CA LYS A 89 6.60 -39.73 -11.79
C LYS A 89 6.83 -40.76 -12.84
N ASP A 90 8.01 -41.20 -12.95
CA ASP A 90 8.36 -42.07 -14.03
C ASP A 90 8.25 -43.51 -13.66
N LEU A 91 7.57 -43.79 -12.64
CA LEU A 91 7.44 -45.17 -12.26
C LEU A 91 6.74 -45.95 -13.31
N PRO A 92 7.32 -46.98 -13.80
CA PRO A 92 6.70 -47.79 -14.83
C PRO A 92 5.55 -48.57 -14.28
#